data_6d151dc779e927df4f7334baddb332af
#
_entry.id   6d151dc779e927df4f7334baddb332af
#
_cell.length_a   1.000
_cell.length_b   1.000
_cell.length_c   1.000
_cell.angle_alpha   90.00
_cell.angle_beta   90.00
_cell.angle_gamma   90.00
#
_symmetry.space_group_name_H-M   'P 1'
#
loop_
_entity.id
_entity.type
_entity.pdbx_description
1 polymer ?
#
loop_
_entity_poly.entity_id
_entity_poly.type
_entity_poly.pdbx_seq_one_letter_code
_entity_poly.pdbx_strand_id
1 'polypeptide(L)'
;PYRSTNKRLLTIWDRVRNLQDDILEPLVKSKYTAKLDESIFEHSEDDEIILCLNYDGLYGINNINRFLQSSNSNPEIVWGINTYKIGDPVLFNESDRFAPLIYNNMKGRIKDIEPTENKIRFDVELDIAITDWEAEDYDFTLVGTSDNGNSIISFWVDKYLSTDDDTDSSDAIVPFQVAYAVSIHKAQ
;
A
#
# COMPACT_ATOMS: atom_id res chain seq x y z
N PRO A 1 25.61 -10.44 -6.68
CA PRO A 1 25.96 -10.35 -5.27
C PRO A 1 24.70 -10.59 -4.44
N TYR A 2 24.76 -11.52 -3.49
CA TYR A 2 23.66 -11.78 -2.59
C TYR A 2 23.57 -10.63 -1.58
N ARG A 3 22.35 -10.09 -1.38
CA ARG A 3 22.11 -9.02 -0.40
C ARG A 3 22.00 -9.53 1.05
N SER A 4 22.04 -10.84 1.25
CA SER A 4 21.91 -11.47 2.57
C SER A 4 23.01 -12.48 2.81
N THR A 5 23.47 -12.59 4.05
CA THR A 5 24.37 -13.63 4.55
C THR A 5 23.62 -14.78 5.24
N ASN A 6 22.30 -14.68 5.34
CA ASN A 6 21.47 -15.71 5.94
C ASN A 6 21.41 -16.96 5.05
N LYS A 7 22.09 -18.04 5.49
CA LYS A 7 22.19 -19.30 4.73
C LYS A 7 20.83 -19.93 4.42
N ARG A 8 19.84 -19.82 5.33
CA ARG A 8 18.50 -20.37 5.13
C ARG A 8 17.79 -19.64 4.00
N LEU A 9 17.84 -18.32 4.02
CA LEU A 9 17.26 -17.47 2.97
C LEU A 9 17.93 -17.71 1.62
N LEU A 10 19.26 -17.85 1.59
CA LEU A 10 20.00 -18.18 0.36
C LEU A 10 19.58 -19.53 -0.22
N THR A 11 19.35 -20.54 0.63
CA THR A 11 18.85 -21.85 0.18
C THR A 11 17.46 -21.73 -0.45
N ILE A 12 16.54 -20.96 0.16
CA ILE A 12 15.20 -20.72 -0.42
C ILE A 12 15.34 -20.05 -1.77
N TRP A 13 16.13 -18.98 -1.87
CA TRP A 13 16.33 -18.26 -3.13
C TRP A 13 16.91 -19.12 -4.25
N ASP A 14 17.89 -19.99 -3.92
CA ASP A 14 18.46 -20.89 -4.90
C ASP A 14 17.44 -21.91 -5.42
N ARG A 15 16.56 -22.43 -4.55
CA ARG A 15 15.48 -23.35 -4.94
C ARG A 15 14.40 -22.66 -5.76
N VAL A 16 14.00 -21.44 -5.39
CA VAL A 16 13.07 -20.61 -6.20
C VAL A 16 13.65 -20.34 -7.58
N ARG A 17 14.92 -19.91 -7.62
CA ARG A 17 15.61 -19.58 -8.88
C ARG A 17 15.69 -20.78 -9.82
N ASN A 18 15.92 -21.96 -9.25
CA ASN A 18 16.08 -23.19 -10.03
C ASN A 18 14.76 -23.95 -10.24
N LEU A 19 13.62 -23.36 -9.83
CA LEU A 19 12.28 -23.95 -9.94
C LEU A 19 12.24 -25.40 -9.41
N GLN A 20 12.84 -25.64 -8.24
CA GLN A 20 12.88 -26.96 -7.65
C GLN A 20 11.54 -27.32 -7.04
N ASP A 21 11.07 -28.56 -7.27
CA ASP A 21 9.75 -29.03 -6.79
C ASP A 21 9.66 -29.11 -5.26
N ASP A 22 10.80 -29.21 -4.57
CA ASP A 22 10.88 -29.35 -3.12
C ASP A 22 11.05 -28.02 -2.36
N ILE A 23 10.71 -26.88 -3.00
CA ILE A 23 10.81 -25.53 -2.40
C ILE A 23 10.02 -25.39 -1.10
N LEU A 24 8.90 -26.11 -0.96
CA LEU A 24 8.07 -26.06 0.24
C LEU A 24 8.79 -26.56 1.49
N GLU A 25 9.69 -27.53 1.36
CA GLU A 25 10.43 -28.09 2.50
C GLU A 25 11.28 -27.06 3.24
N PRO A 26 12.15 -26.26 2.56
CA PRO A 26 12.92 -25.23 3.25
C PRO A 26 12.06 -24.06 3.75
N LEU A 27 10.92 -23.76 3.10
CA LEU A 27 9.98 -22.75 3.59
C LEU A 27 9.39 -23.19 4.94
N VAL A 28 8.86 -24.40 5.03
CA VAL A 28 8.31 -24.95 6.28
C VAL A 28 9.38 -25.04 7.36
N LYS A 29 10.58 -25.53 7.04
CA LYS A 29 11.71 -25.60 7.99
C LYS A 29 12.17 -24.23 8.50
N SER A 30 11.94 -23.19 7.73
CA SER A 30 12.27 -21.80 8.08
C SER A 30 11.11 -21.07 8.78
N LYS A 31 10.04 -21.78 9.13
CA LYS A 31 8.81 -21.26 9.75
C LYS A 31 7.95 -20.36 8.83
N TYR A 32 8.19 -20.36 7.54
CA TYR A 32 7.23 -19.80 6.60
C TYR A 32 6.07 -20.77 6.40
N THR A 33 4.85 -20.24 6.29
CA THR A 33 3.68 -21.09 6.04
C THR A 33 3.67 -21.59 4.60
N ALA A 34 3.35 -22.87 4.39
CA ALA A 34 3.04 -23.42 3.08
C ALA A 34 1.54 -23.37 2.75
N LYS A 35 0.71 -22.92 3.69
CA LYS A 35 -0.73 -22.86 3.53
C LYS A 35 -1.16 -21.42 3.31
N LEU A 36 -2.03 -21.22 2.33
CA LEU A 36 -2.75 -19.97 2.13
C LEU A 36 -4.05 -20.06 2.94
N ASP A 37 -3.96 -19.87 4.24
CA ASP A 37 -5.09 -19.81 5.17
C ASP A 37 -5.01 -18.53 6.00
N GLU A 38 -5.99 -18.32 6.87
CA GLU A 38 -6.11 -17.11 7.69
C GLU A 38 -4.88 -16.86 8.57
N SER A 39 -4.07 -17.90 8.85
CA SER A 39 -2.88 -17.77 9.68
C SER A 39 -1.76 -16.93 9.06
N ILE A 40 -1.74 -16.74 7.72
CA ILE A 40 -0.79 -15.79 7.10
C ILE A 40 -1.09 -14.33 7.44
N PHE A 41 -2.26 -14.06 7.99
CA PHE A 41 -2.71 -12.71 8.36
C PHE A 41 -2.62 -12.45 9.87
N GLU A 42 -2.28 -13.48 10.65
CA GLU A 42 -1.97 -13.35 12.08
C GLU A 42 -0.55 -12.78 12.25
N HIS A 43 -0.37 -11.53 11.80
CA HIS A 43 0.92 -10.86 11.95
C HIS A 43 1.05 -10.25 13.34
N SER A 44 2.16 -10.56 13.97
CA SER A 44 2.54 -9.97 15.26
C SER A 44 3.40 -8.72 15.12
N GLU A 45 3.87 -8.39 13.92
CA GLU A 45 4.81 -7.31 13.66
C GLU A 45 4.44 -6.57 12.36
N ASP A 46 4.46 -5.23 12.41
CA ASP A 46 4.06 -4.32 11.31
C ASP A 46 5.00 -4.34 10.09
N ASP A 47 6.08 -5.12 10.12
CA ASP A 47 7.12 -5.12 9.09
C ASP A 47 6.96 -6.21 8.02
N GLU A 48 5.92 -7.05 8.10
CA GLU A 48 5.68 -8.08 7.11
C GLU A 48 4.82 -7.56 5.95
N ILE A 49 5.26 -7.82 4.72
CA ILE A 49 4.55 -7.45 3.50
C ILE A 49 4.34 -8.68 2.62
N ILE A 50 3.13 -8.82 2.07
CA ILE A 50 2.80 -9.91 1.16
C ILE A 50 3.26 -9.52 -0.25
N LEU A 51 4.15 -10.33 -0.82
CA LEU A 51 4.68 -10.11 -2.17
C LEU A 51 3.96 -11.01 -3.17
N CYS A 52 3.33 -10.38 -4.16
CA CYS A 52 2.69 -11.07 -5.27
C CYS A 52 3.55 -10.99 -6.53
N LEU A 53 3.66 -12.11 -7.26
CA LEU A 53 4.39 -12.17 -8.53
C LEU A 53 3.56 -11.64 -9.70
N ASN A 54 2.25 -11.82 -9.65
CA ASN A 54 1.32 -11.50 -10.73
C ASN A 54 0.31 -10.45 -10.28
N TYR A 55 -0.19 -9.67 -11.23
CA TYR A 55 -1.29 -8.71 -10.97
C TYR A 55 -2.65 -9.41 -10.99
N ASP A 56 -2.85 -10.38 -11.87
CA ASP A 56 -4.12 -11.05 -12.09
C ASP A 56 -4.07 -12.53 -11.69
N GLY A 57 -5.26 -13.16 -11.65
CA GLY A 57 -5.44 -14.53 -11.22
C GLY A 57 -5.73 -14.69 -9.74
N LEU A 58 -5.95 -15.91 -9.29
CA LEU A 58 -6.38 -16.24 -7.92
C LEU A 58 -5.41 -15.70 -6.85
N TYR A 59 -4.11 -15.79 -7.13
CA TYR A 59 -3.02 -15.30 -6.26
C TYR A 59 -2.40 -13.99 -6.76
N GLY A 60 -3.12 -13.28 -7.63
CA GLY A 60 -2.70 -11.96 -8.10
C GLY A 60 -2.96 -10.88 -7.06
N ILE A 61 -2.21 -9.78 -7.17
CA ILE A 61 -2.25 -8.66 -6.24
C ILE A 61 -3.67 -8.12 -6.03
N ASN A 62 -4.45 -8.02 -7.09
CA ASN A 62 -5.80 -7.45 -7.03
C ASN A 62 -6.73 -8.32 -6.18
N ASN A 63 -6.66 -9.65 -6.35
CA ASN A 63 -7.48 -10.57 -5.57
C ASN A 63 -7.03 -10.67 -4.12
N ILE A 64 -5.71 -10.71 -3.87
CA ILE A 64 -5.16 -10.74 -2.51
C ILE A 64 -5.52 -9.45 -1.76
N ASN A 65 -5.35 -8.29 -2.36
CA ASN A 65 -5.73 -7.02 -1.73
C ASN A 65 -7.23 -6.97 -1.40
N ARG A 66 -8.08 -7.40 -2.33
CA ARG A 66 -9.54 -7.46 -2.12
C ARG A 66 -9.91 -8.43 -0.99
N PHE A 67 -9.29 -9.61 -0.96
CA PHE A 67 -9.51 -10.60 0.09
C PHE A 67 -9.11 -10.05 1.46
N LEU A 68 -7.92 -9.45 1.58
CA LEU A 68 -7.42 -8.88 2.83
C LEU A 68 -8.23 -7.67 3.29
N GLN A 69 -8.62 -6.80 2.36
CA GLN A 69 -9.50 -5.68 2.64
C GLN A 69 -10.86 -6.13 3.19
N SER A 70 -11.35 -7.33 2.80
CA SER A 70 -12.60 -7.87 3.32
C SER A 70 -12.56 -8.16 4.82
N SER A 71 -11.38 -8.41 5.39
CA SER A 71 -11.18 -8.59 6.84
C SER A 71 -11.26 -7.27 7.61
N ASN A 72 -11.10 -6.13 6.95
CA ASN A 72 -11.33 -4.83 7.54
C ASN A 72 -12.84 -4.56 7.66
N SER A 73 -13.35 -4.51 8.89
CA SER A 73 -14.78 -4.36 9.19
C SER A 73 -15.31 -2.92 9.04
N ASN A 74 -14.44 -1.94 8.77
CA ASN A 74 -14.88 -0.57 8.56
C ASN A 74 -15.74 -0.44 7.29
N PRO A 75 -16.65 0.56 7.25
CA PRO A 75 -17.52 0.79 6.10
C PRO A 75 -16.74 0.99 4.80
N GLU A 76 -17.29 0.43 3.71
CA GLU A 76 -16.73 0.61 2.37
C GLU A 76 -17.12 1.96 1.79
N ILE A 77 -16.13 2.67 1.26
CA ILE A 77 -16.33 3.93 0.54
C ILE A 77 -15.85 3.72 -0.89
N VAL A 78 -16.78 3.81 -1.85
CA VAL A 78 -16.50 3.63 -3.27
C VAL A 78 -16.20 4.98 -3.90
N TRP A 79 -15.05 5.08 -4.58
CA TRP A 79 -14.67 6.24 -5.35
C TRP A 79 -14.09 5.83 -6.70
N GLY A 80 -14.78 6.20 -7.77
CA GLY A 80 -14.47 5.68 -9.10
C GLY A 80 -14.65 4.16 -9.16
N ILE A 81 -13.59 3.47 -9.55
CA ILE A 81 -13.55 2.00 -9.65
C ILE A 81 -12.97 1.32 -8.40
N ASN A 82 -12.52 2.11 -7.44
CA ASN A 82 -11.82 1.63 -6.25
C ASN A 82 -12.70 1.70 -5.01
N THR A 83 -12.40 0.85 -4.05
CA THR A 83 -13.01 0.80 -2.73
C THR A 83 -11.95 1.07 -1.67
N TYR A 84 -12.28 1.94 -0.73
CA TYR A 84 -11.40 2.33 0.38
C TYR A 84 -12.10 2.13 1.71
N LYS A 85 -11.34 1.80 2.74
CA LYS A 85 -11.81 1.71 4.13
C LYS A 85 -10.84 2.41 5.06
N ILE A 86 -11.34 2.99 6.13
CA ILE A 86 -10.48 3.48 7.21
C ILE A 86 -9.67 2.30 7.75
N GLY A 87 -8.36 2.52 7.95
CA GLY A 87 -7.42 1.49 8.37
C GLY A 87 -6.73 0.74 7.24
N ASP A 88 -7.15 0.92 5.97
CA ASP A 88 -6.46 0.29 4.84
C ASP A 88 -5.01 0.78 4.75
N PRO A 89 -4.03 -0.15 4.60
CA PRO A 89 -2.68 0.22 4.20
C PRO A 89 -2.68 0.70 2.75
N VAL A 90 -1.89 1.72 2.48
CA VAL A 90 -1.76 2.30 1.14
C VAL A 90 -0.30 2.43 0.73
N LEU A 91 -0.07 2.49 -0.56
CA LEU A 91 1.23 2.72 -1.17
C LEU A 91 1.07 3.85 -2.20
N PHE A 92 1.80 4.94 -2.00
CA PHE A 92 1.79 6.07 -2.93
C PHE A 92 2.41 5.64 -4.27
N ASN A 93 1.76 5.99 -5.38
CA ASN A 93 2.15 5.59 -6.73
C ASN A 93 2.10 6.72 -7.77
N GLU A 94 1.46 7.84 -7.42
CA GLU A 94 1.40 9.06 -8.24
C GLU A 94 2.09 10.18 -7.45
N SER A 95 3.42 10.23 -7.55
CA SER A 95 4.22 11.11 -6.70
C SER A 95 4.33 12.55 -7.22
N ASP A 96 3.97 12.82 -8.47
CA ASP A 96 4.16 14.14 -9.07
C ASP A 96 3.45 15.24 -8.29
N ARG A 97 2.27 14.94 -7.73
CA ARG A 97 1.48 15.87 -6.91
C ARG A 97 2.20 16.30 -5.63
N PHE A 98 2.91 15.39 -4.98
CA PHE A 98 3.54 15.60 -3.66
C PHE A 98 5.06 15.38 -3.67
N ALA A 99 5.65 15.22 -4.87
CA ALA A 99 7.09 15.02 -5.01
C ALA A 99 7.86 16.33 -4.74
N PRO A 100 9.07 16.27 -4.18
CA PRO A 100 9.79 15.06 -3.77
C PRO A 100 9.48 14.58 -2.34
N LEU A 101 8.59 15.26 -1.60
CA LEU A 101 8.35 15.00 -0.19
C LEU A 101 7.70 13.63 0.03
N ILE A 102 6.66 13.33 -0.76
CA ILE A 102 6.04 12.01 -0.80
C ILE A 102 6.42 11.35 -2.13
N TYR A 103 7.17 10.27 -2.04
CA TYR A 103 7.72 9.57 -3.20
C TYR A 103 6.98 8.25 -3.49
N ASN A 104 7.17 7.74 -4.70
CA ASN A 104 6.61 6.45 -5.11
C ASN A 104 7.08 5.32 -4.18
N ASN A 105 6.14 4.46 -3.82
CA ASN A 105 6.28 3.36 -2.87
C ASN A 105 6.39 3.78 -1.40
N MET A 106 6.17 5.07 -1.06
CA MET A 106 5.99 5.45 0.34
C MET A 106 4.73 4.78 0.89
N LYS A 107 4.86 4.19 2.07
CA LYS A 107 3.75 3.53 2.77
C LYS A 107 2.92 4.55 3.53
N GLY A 108 1.65 4.24 3.70
CA GLY A 108 0.75 4.99 4.56
C GLY A 108 -0.41 4.13 5.04
N ARG A 109 -1.25 4.72 5.86
CA ARG A 109 -2.48 4.10 6.36
C ARG A 109 -3.62 5.13 6.38
N ILE A 110 -4.75 4.78 5.84
CA ILE A 110 -5.94 5.65 5.85
C ILE A 110 -6.45 5.79 7.29
N LYS A 111 -6.53 7.02 7.78
CA LYS A 111 -7.05 7.37 9.12
C LYS A 111 -8.48 7.87 9.08
N ASP A 112 -8.84 8.60 8.04
CA ASP A 112 -10.21 9.10 7.83
C ASP A 112 -10.50 9.27 6.34
N ILE A 113 -11.79 9.19 5.99
CA ILE A 113 -12.28 9.38 4.62
C ILE A 113 -13.59 10.15 4.67
N GLU A 114 -13.68 11.25 3.95
CA GLU A 114 -14.89 12.06 3.85
C GLU A 114 -15.30 12.25 2.37
N PRO A 115 -16.26 11.46 1.87
CA PRO A 115 -16.78 11.64 0.53
C PRO A 115 -17.80 12.78 0.48
N THR A 116 -17.73 13.58 -0.59
CA THR A 116 -18.76 14.56 -0.98
C THR A 116 -19.28 14.22 -2.37
N GLU A 117 -20.19 15.03 -2.91
CA GLU A 117 -20.74 14.83 -4.25
C GLU A 117 -19.66 14.91 -5.33
N ASN A 118 -18.73 15.87 -5.21
CA ASN A 118 -17.76 16.22 -6.26
C ASN A 118 -16.30 15.92 -5.88
N LYS A 119 -16.00 15.61 -4.63
CA LYS A 119 -14.66 15.33 -4.17
C LYS A 119 -14.65 14.44 -2.94
N ILE A 120 -13.50 13.82 -2.68
CA ILE A 120 -13.25 12.98 -1.52
C ILE A 120 -12.01 13.47 -0.79
N ARG A 121 -12.09 13.55 0.55
CA ARG A 121 -10.94 13.83 1.41
C ARG A 121 -10.40 12.54 1.96
N PHE A 122 -9.08 12.45 1.98
CA PHE A 122 -8.35 11.40 2.68
C PHE A 122 -7.44 12.01 3.74
N ASP A 123 -7.49 11.47 4.95
CA ASP A 123 -6.47 11.67 5.97
C ASP A 123 -5.61 10.41 6.01
N VAL A 124 -4.31 10.56 5.74
CA VAL A 124 -3.38 9.43 5.61
C VAL A 124 -2.20 9.64 6.55
N GLU A 125 -1.98 8.65 7.44
CA GLU A 125 -0.75 8.54 8.21
C GLU A 125 0.36 8.04 7.28
N LEU A 126 1.45 8.78 7.20
CA LEU A 126 2.67 8.40 6.46
C LEU A 126 3.59 7.54 7.34
N ASP A 127 4.63 6.97 6.76
CA ASP A 127 5.71 6.29 7.50
C ASP A 127 6.89 7.23 7.84
N ILE A 128 6.69 8.54 7.67
CA ILE A 128 7.65 9.60 7.97
C ILE A 128 7.01 10.72 8.80
N ALA A 129 7.86 11.50 9.47
CA ALA A 129 7.48 12.78 10.04
C ALA A 129 7.80 13.91 9.06
N ILE A 130 6.86 14.84 8.89
CA ILE A 130 6.96 16.04 8.05
C ILE A 130 6.76 17.25 8.97
N THR A 131 7.57 18.29 8.81
CA THR A 131 7.42 19.56 9.53
C THR A 131 6.44 20.48 8.82
N ASP A 132 5.82 21.42 9.55
CA ASP A 132 4.93 22.43 8.98
C ASP A 132 5.59 23.22 7.84
N TRP A 133 6.88 23.53 8.00
CA TRP A 133 7.66 24.25 6.99
C TRP A 133 7.83 23.44 5.69
N GLU A 134 8.04 22.14 5.79
CA GLU A 134 8.15 21.25 4.60
C GLU A 134 6.81 21.10 3.88
N ALA A 135 5.70 21.24 4.60
CA ALA A 135 4.35 21.06 4.06
C ALA A 135 3.84 22.32 3.32
N GLU A 136 4.41 23.52 3.55
CA GLU A 136 3.90 24.79 3.03
C GLU A 136 3.76 24.85 1.49
N ASP A 137 4.64 24.14 0.77
CA ASP A 137 4.69 24.16 -0.68
C ASP A 137 3.79 23.11 -1.37
N TYR A 138 3.04 22.32 -0.60
CA TYR A 138 2.27 21.20 -1.12
C TYR A 138 0.76 21.34 -0.91
N ASP A 139 -0.01 20.71 -1.79
CA ASP A 139 -1.47 20.69 -1.75
C ASP A 139 -1.99 19.61 -0.78
N PHE A 140 -1.52 19.67 0.47
CA PHE A 140 -2.06 18.93 1.60
C PHE A 140 -1.86 19.74 2.90
N THR A 141 -2.58 19.38 3.94
CA THR A 141 -2.42 19.97 5.27
C THR A 141 -1.97 18.90 6.27
N LEU A 142 -1.10 19.29 7.22
CA LEU A 142 -0.80 18.45 8.38
C LEU A 142 -1.96 18.55 9.37
N VAL A 143 -2.60 17.42 9.68
CA VAL A 143 -3.75 17.37 10.58
C VAL A 143 -3.43 16.70 11.91
N GLY A 144 -2.26 16.09 12.04
CA GLY A 144 -1.84 15.47 13.29
C GLY A 144 -0.55 14.68 13.16
N THR A 145 -0.21 14.06 14.29
CA THR A 145 0.91 13.13 14.41
C THR A 145 0.41 11.88 15.13
N SER A 146 0.81 10.72 14.65
CA SER A 146 0.47 9.45 15.28
C SER A 146 1.30 9.18 16.54
N ASP A 147 0.94 8.16 17.30
CA ASP A 147 1.68 7.72 18.50
C ASP A 147 3.14 7.33 18.18
N ASN A 148 3.40 6.91 16.94
CA ASN A 148 4.73 6.57 16.44
C ASN A 148 5.55 7.79 15.99
N GLY A 149 4.99 9.00 16.06
CA GLY A 149 5.64 10.23 15.61
C GLY A 149 5.51 10.49 14.11
N ASN A 150 4.75 9.70 13.38
CA ASN A 150 4.50 9.86 11.96
C ASN A 150 3.48 10.96 11.67
N SER A 151 3.65 11.68 10.57
CA SER A 151 2.71 12.74 10.18
C SER A 151 1.43 12.18 9.57
N ILE A 152 0.32 12.83 9.89
CA ILE A 152 -0.98 12.59 9.24
C ILE A 152 -1.26 13.78 8.34
N ILE A 153 -1.39 13.51 7.06
CA ILE A 153 -1.71 14.51 6.02
C ILE A 153 -3.17 14.40 5.60
N SER A 154 -3.78 15.52 5.25
CA SER A 154 -5.13 15.63 4.71
C SER A 154 -5.11 16.29 3.33
N PHE A 155 -5.74 15.67 2.34
CA PHE A 155 -5.84 16.22 1.00
C PHE A 155 -7.16 15.81 0.31
N TRP A 156 -7.55 16.60 -0.69
CA TRP A 156 -8.74 16.35 -1.48
C TRP A 156 -8.41 15.75 -2.85
N VAL A 157 -9.30 14.90 -3.34
CA VAL A 157 -9.27 14.36 -4.70
C VAL A 157 -10.58 14.66 -5.37
N ASP A 158 -10.54 15.30 -6.52
CA ASP A 158 -11.72 15.69 -7.29
C ASP A 158 -12.32 14.48 -8.02
N LYS A 159 -13.62 14.52 -8.23
CA LYS A 159 -14.30 13.54 -9.05
C LYS A 159 -13.97 13.80 -10.51
N TYR A 160 -13.46 12.79 -11.19
CA TYR A 160 -13.21 12.89 -12.63
C TYR A 160 -14.54 13.15 -13.34
N LEU A 161 -14.70 14.37 -13.86
CA LEU A 161 -15.80 14.75 -14.74
C LEU A 161 -15.19 14.77 -16.14
N SER A 162 -15.68 13.90 -17.03
CA SER A 162 -15.33 13.93 -18.46
C SER A 162 -15.97 15.17 -19.11
N THR A 163 -15.36 16.33 -18.92
CA THR A 163 -15.68 17.55 -19.66
C THR A 163 -14.49 17.90 -20.54
N ASP A 164 -14.77 18.36 -21.75
CA ASP A 164 -13.79 18.69 -22.79
C ASP A 164 -12.82 19.86 -22.46
N ASP A 165 -12.73 20.27 -21.22
CA ASP A 165 -11.79 21.29 -20.78
C ASP A 165 -10.52 20.65 -20.21
N ASP A 166 -9.37 21.03 -20.79
CA ASP A 166 -7.99 20.70 -20.42
C ASP A 166 -7.61 21.20 -19.00
N THR A 167 -8.46 20.98 -18.00
CA THR A 167 -8.07 21.20 -16.60
C THR A 167 -7.24 20.04 -16.10
N ASP A 168 -6.09 20.36 -15.53
CA ASP A 168 -5.09 19.44 -14.97
C ASP A 168 -5.74 18.24 -14.27
N SER A 169 -5.66 17.09 -14.90
CA SER A 169 -6.28 15.85 -14.43
C SER A 169 -5.58 15.25 -13.19
N SER A 170 -4.51 15.86 -12.71
CA SER A 170 -3.72 15.38 -11.55
C SER A 170 -4.54 15.35 -10.26
N ASP A 171 -5.44 16.31 -10.05
CA ASP A 171 -6.24 16.42 -8.83
C ASP A 171 -7.42 15.44 -8.77
N ALA A 172 -7.75 14.81 -9.89
CA ALA A 172 -8.77 13.76 -9.98
C ALA A 172 -8.22 12.34 -9.80
N ILE A 173 -6.91 12.20 -9.62
CA ILE A 173 -6.26 10.90 -9.40
C ILE A 173 -5.96 10.72 -7.91
N VAL A 174 -6.44 9.61 -7.34
CA VAL A 174 -6.03 9.22 -5.99
C VAL A 174 -4.55 8.83 -6.03
N PRO A 175 -3.66 9.53 -5.29
CA PRO A 175 -2.21 9.39 -5.44
C PRO A 175 -1.64 8.12 -4.79
N PHE A 176 -2.47 7.18 -4.43
CA PHE A 176 -2.08 5.91 -3.80
C PHE A 176 -3.00 4.77 -4.23
N GLN A 177 -2.56 3.55 -3.95
CA GLN A 177 -3.35 2.33 -4.08
C GLN A 177 -3.44 1.62 -2.72
N VAL A 178 -4.52 0.88 -2.49
CA VAL A 178 -4.63 -0.03 -1.33
C VAL A 178 -3.58 -1.13 -1.48
N ALA A 179 -2.83 -1.40 -0.43
CA ALA A 179 -1.61 -2.20 -0.50
C ALA A 179 -1.42 -3.14 0.71
N TYR A 180 -2.40 -4.02 0.96
CA TYR A 180 -2.20 -5.18 1.84
C TYR A 180 -1.14 -6.13 1.28
N ALA A 181 -1.09 -6.24 -0.06
CA ALA A 181 -0.07 -6.94 -0.80
C ALA A 181 0.50 -6.05 -1.91
N VAL A 182 1.76 -6.23 -2.26
CA VAL A 182 2.45 -5.45 -3.29
C VAL A 182 3.14 -6.35 -4.30
N SER A 183 3.45 -5.81 -5.48
CA SER A 183 4.26 -6.54 -6.45
C SER A 183 5.72 -6.58 -6.00
N ILE A 184 6.42 -7.64 -6.40
CA ILE A 184 7.86 -7.77 -6.11
C ILE A 184 8.69 -6.60 -6.64
N HIS A 185 8.22 -5.91 -7.69
CA HIS A 185 8.89 -4.73 -8.24
C HIS A 185 8.72 -3.48 -7.36
N LYS A 186 7.68 -3.43 -6.53
CA LYS A 186 7.40 -2.30 -5.62
C LYS A 186 7.96 -2.50 -4.21
N ALA A 187 8.55 -3.67 -3.92
CA ALA A 187 9.13 -4.01 -2.62
C ALA A 187 10.64 -3.73 -2.54
N GLN A 188 11.20 -2.99 -3.48
CA GLN A 188 12.64 -2.68 -3.55
C GLN A 188 12.98 -1.40 -2.78
#